data_f75db9f696a1399eb3b3525721fdd5c0
#
_entry.id   f75db9f696a1399eb3b3525721fdd5c0
#
_cell.length_a   1.000
_cell.length_b   1.000
_cell.length_c   1.000
_cell.angle_alpha   90.00
_cell.angle_beta   90.00
_cell.angle_gamma   90.00
#
_symmetry.space_group_name_H-M   'P 1'
#
loop_
_entity.id
_entity.type
_entity.pdbx_description
1 polymer ?
#
loop_
_entity_poly.entity_id
_entity_poly.type
_entity_poly.pdbx_seq_one_letter_code
_entity_poly.pdbx_strand_id
1 'polypeptide(L)'
;MAKKYDVIALGELLIDFTMNGQSEQGNNMFEACPGGAPCNVLALLNKMGKKTAFIGKVGKDQFGALLRDTITEAGIDASNLMVDENVNTTLAFVHTFPDGDREFSFYRNPGADMMLTADEVNPEVVKDTKVFHFGTLSMTHEGVREATKKAVETAKANGCLVSFDPNLRPPLWSSLDLAKEQMEYGFGKCDILKISDNEIQFVSGKEDYDEGIAYLQETYNIPLILLTMGKDGSRAYYKGMRVERPGFSVKAIETTGAGDTFCGSSLNYLVDHDFENLTEEQLGEMLTFANAAAALVTTKKLSLIHI
;
A
#
# COMPACT_ATOMS: atom_id res chain seq x y z
N MET A 1 9.90 -2.32 -25.85
CA MET A 1 8.46 -2.52 -26.13
C MET A 1 7.66 -1.78 -25.05
N ALA A 2 6.44 -1.33 -25.35
CA ALA A 2 5.60 -0.70 -24.32
C ALA A 2 5.18 -1.77 -23.30
N LYS A 3 5.24 -1.45 -22.02
CA LYS A 3 4.79 -2.33 -20.91
C LYS A 3 3.27 -2.51 -20.94
N LYS A 4 2.77 -3.70 -20.64
CA LYS A 4 1.33 -4.02 -20.61
C LYS A 4 0.61 -3.29 -19.49
N TYR A 5 1.25 -3.22 -18.31
CA TYR A 5 0.69 -2.60 -17.12
C TYR A 5 1.42 -1.31 -16.75
N ASP A 6 0.67 -0.35 -16.24
CA ASP A 6 1.25 0.84 -15.63
C ASP A 6 1.77 0.52 -14.22
N VAL A 7 0.96 -0.17 -13.41
CA VAL A 7 1.34 -0.59 -12.06
C VAL A 7 0.88 -2.02 -11.78
N ILE A 8 1.78 -2.84 -11.26
CA ILE A 8 1.46 -4.14 -10.64
C ILE A 8 1.78 -4.03 -9.17
N ALA A 9 0.90 -4.53 -8.32
CA ALA A 9 1.15 -4.63 -6.90
C ALA A 9 1.12 -6.08 -6.40
N LEU A 10 1.98 -6.38 -5.42
CA LEU A 10 1.97 -7.63 -4.67
C LEU A 10 1.71 -7.35 -3.19
N GLY A 11 0.81 -8.10 -2.58
CA GLY A 11 0.57 -8.00 -1.16
C GLY A 11 -0.71 -8.69 -0.69
N GLU A 12 -1.27 -8.17 0.39
CA GLU A 12 -2.48 -8.66 1.00
C GLU A 12 -3.75 -8.20 0.27
N LEU A 13 -4.74 -9.06 0.29
CA LEU A 13 -6.14 -8.78 -0.06
C LEU A 13 -6.99 -9.49 0.99
N LEU A 14 -7.81 -8.74 1.72
CA LEU A 14 -8.46 -9.20 2.94
C LEU A 14 -9.83 -8.54 3.12
N ILE A 15 -10.58 -8.99 4.13
CA ILE A 15 -11.83 -8.34 4.55
C ILE A 15 -11.60 -7.60 5.86
N ASP A 16 -11.90 -6.30 5.87
CA ASP A 16 -12.01 -5.48 7.06
C ASP A 16 -13.47 -5.50 7.54
N PHE A 17 -13.71 -6.06 8.73
CA PHE A 17 -15.01 -5.98 9.40
C PHE A 17 -15.09 -4.70 10.22
N THR A 18 -15.87 -3.75 9.76
CA THR A 18 -16.12 -2.48 10.45
C THR A 18 -17.48 -2.52 11.17
N MET A 19 -17.52 -1.99 12.40
CA MET A 19 -18.76 -1.94 13.15
C MET A 19 -19.78 -1.03 12.46
N ASN A 20 -20.99 -1.55 12.22
CA ASN A 20 -22.08 -0.84 11.55
C ASN A 20 -23.38 -0.88 12.40
N GLY A 21 -23.28 -0.45 13.68
CA GLY A 21 -24.39 -0.36 14.60
C GLY A 21 -24.78 -1.67 15.27
N GLN A 22 -26.04 -1.75 15.73
CA GLN A 22 -26.61 -2.92 16.38
C GLN A 22 -27.92 -3.33 15.71
N SER A 23 -28.20 -4.64 15.73
CA SER A 23 -29.47 -5.19 15.28
C SER A 23 -30.60 -4.83 16.25
N GLU A 24 -31.86 -5.09 15.86
CA GLU A 24 -33.03 -4.95 16.74
C GLU A 24 -32.93 -5.79 18.03
N GLN A 25 -32.17 -6.89 18.00
CA GLN A 25 -31.91 -7.75 19.16
C GLN A 25 -30.73 -7.29 20.01
N GLY A 26 -30.08 -6.15 19.69
CA GLY A 26 -28.94 -5.61 20.39
C GLY A 26 -27.60 -6.26 20.06
N ASN A 27 -27.52 -7.11 19.03
CA ASN A 27 -26.27 -7.71 18.60
C ASN A 27 -25.48 -6.73 17.70
N ASN A 28 -24.14 -6.70 17.87
CA ASN A 28 -23.27 -5.90 17.02
C ASN A 28 -23.37 -6.38 15.56
N MET A 29 -23.54 -5.43 14.64
CA MET A 29 -23.49 -5.66 13.21
C MET A 29 -22.16 -5.19 12.65
N PHE A 30 -21.61 -5.97 11.72
CA PHE A 30 -20.36 -5.65 11.04
C PHE A 30 -20.58 -5.62 9.53
N GLU A 31 -19.99 -4.65 8.88
CA GLU A 31 -19.90 -4.55 7.44
C GLU A 31 -18.61 -5.20 6.97
N ALA A 32 -18.70 -6.11 6.01
CA ALA A 32 -17.56 -6.78 5.41
C ALA A 32 -17.01 -5.90 4.26
N CYS A 33 -15.96 -5.16 4.52
CA CYS A 33 -15.35 -4.24 3.58
C CYS A 33 -14.14 -4.89 2.90
N PRO A 34 -14.15 -5.11 1.57
CA PRO A 34 -12.96 -5.50 0.84
C PRO A 34 -11.84 -4.47 1.02
N GLY A 35 -10.65 -4.93 1.39
CA GLY A 35 -9.50 -4.10 1.73
C GLY A 35 -8.17 -4.77 1.36
N GLY A 36 -7.10 -4.09 1.71
CA GLY A 36 -5.72 -4.43 1.40
C GLY A 36 -5.03 -3.24 0.73
N ALA A 37 -3.99 -2.72 1.37
CA ALA A 37 -3.33 -1.50 0.91
C ALA A 37 -2.89 -1.55 -0.56
N PRO A 38 -2.28 -2.64 -1.07
CA PRO A 38 -1.89 -2.71 -2.48
C PRO A 38 -3.09 -2.61 -3.43
N CYS A 39 -4.21 -3.25 -3.10
CA CYS A 39 -5.41 -3.20 -3.94
C CYS A 39 -6.12 -1.83 -3.86
N ASN A 40 -6.05 -1.12 -2.73
CA ASN A 40 -6.52 0.26 -2.63
C ASN A 40 -5.77 1.18 -3.60
N VAL A 41 -4.43 1.06 -3.65
CA VAL A 41 -3.59 1.78 -4.62
C VAL A 41 -3.99 1.45 -6.06
N LEU A 42 -4.15 0.16 -6.39
CA LEU A 42 -4.51 -0.27 -7.74
C LEU A 42 -5.91 0.16 -8.17
N ALA A 43 -6.89 0.11 -7.26
CA ALA A 43 -8.27 0.54 -7.54
C ALA A 43 -8.34 2.02 -7.90
N LEU A 44 -7.63 2.88 -7.15
CA LEU A 44 -7.52 4.29 -7.49
C LEU A 44 -6.88 4.48 -8.86
N LEU A 45 -5.74 3.84 -9.12
CA LEU A 45 -5.04 3.92 -10.40
C LEU A 45 -5.94 3.49 -11.57
N ASN A 46 -6.71 2.42 -11.39
CA ASN A 46 -7.63 1.95 -12.43
C ASN A 46 -8.76 2.97 -12.70
N LYS A 47 -9.34 3.56 -11.65
CA LYS A 47 -10.31 4.67 -11.81
C LYS A 47 -9.73 5.88 -12.52
N MET A 48 -8.42 6.09 -12.44
CA MET A 48 -7.69 7.14 -13.17
C MET A 48 -7.23 6.69 -14.56
N GLY A 49 -7.71 5.54 -15.06
CA GLY A 49 -7.46 5.04 -16.41
C GLY A 49 -6.15 4.29 -16.60
N LYS A 50 -5.45 3.92 -15.51
CA LYS A 50 -4.22 3.12 -15.58
C LYS A 50 -4.54 1.63 -15.68
N LYS A 51 -3.67 0.89 -16.35
CA LYS A 51 -3.74 -0.57 -16.44
C LYS A 51 -3.04 -1.19 -15.25
N THR A 52 -3.78 -1.94 -14.44
CA THR A 52 -3.29 -2.49 -13.18
C THR A 52 -3.46 -4.00 -13.11
N ALA A 53 -2.59 -4.68 -12.36
CA ALA A 53 -2.72 -6.10 -12.03
C ALA A 53 -2.30 -6.36 -10.58
N PHE A 54 -2.89 -7.37 -9.97
CA PHE A 54 -2.61 -7.75 -8.59
C PHE A 54 -2.02 -9.15 -8.51
N ILE A 55 -1.00 -9.31 -7.66
CA ILE A 55 -0.39 -10.59 -7.29
C ILE A 55 -0.62 -10.80 -5.79
N GLY A 56 -1.27 -11.89 -5.44
CA GLY A 56 -1.58 -12.22 -4.05
C GLY A 56 -2.27 -13.56 -3.92
N LYS A 57 -2.78 -13.86 -2.72
CA LYS A 57 -3.44 -15.12 -2.45
C LYS A 57 -4.61 -14.93 -1.48
N VAL A 58 -5.74 -15.58 -1.78
CA VAL A 58 -6.94 -15.63 -0.94
C VAL A 58 -7.33 -17.07 -0.68
N GLY A 59 -8.18 -17.32 0.31
CA GLY A 59 -8.68 -18.65 0.62
C GLY A 59 -9.75 -19.13 -0.37
N LYS A 60 -9.95 -20.43 -0.43
CA LYS A 60 -11.08 -21.06 -1.13
C LYS A 60 -12.36 -20.97 -0.27
N ASP A 61 -12.79 -19.76 0.00
CA ASP A 61 -13.96 -19.46 0.81
C ASP A 61 -14.81 -18.34 0.18
N GLN A 62 -15.94 -18.00 0.82
CA GLN A 62 -16.85 -16.96 0.33
C GLN A 62 -16.19 -15.57 0.28
N PHE A 63 -15.27 -15.29 1.22
CA PHE A 63 -14.57 -14.00 1.24
C PHE A 63 -13.52 -13.92 0.13
N GLY A 64 -12.81 -15.02 -0.15
CA GLY A 64 -11.89 -15.09 -1.28
C GLY A 64 -12.59 -14.88 -2.63
N ALA A 65 -13.79 -15.48 -2.80
CA ALA A 65 -14.62 -15.24 -3.97
C ALA A 65 -15.08 -13.78 -4.08
N LEU A 66 -15.60 -13.21 -2.99
CA LEU A 66 -16.00 -11.80 -2.91
C LEU A 66 -14.86 -10.86 -3.27
N LEU A 67 -13.67 -11.09 -2.73
CA LEU A 67 -12.50 -10.26 -2.99
C LEU A 67 -12.05 -10.33 -4.45
N ARG A 68 -12.05 -11.52 -5.05
CA ARG A 68 -11.73 -11.70 -6.47
C ARG A 68 -12.71 -10.91 -7.35
N ASP A 69 -14.02 -11.07 -7.09
CA ASP A 69 -15.05 -10.36 -7.84
C ASP A 69 -14.89 -8.85 -7.70
N THR A 70 -14.67 -8.35 -6.47
CA THR A 70 -14.49 -6.93 -6.18
C THR A 70 -13.32 -6.32 -6.95
N ILE A 71 -12.13 -6.95 -6.94
CA ILE A 71 -10.98 -6.37 -7.67
C ILE A 71 -11.16 -6.47 -9.18
N THR A 72 -11.85 -7.51 -9.67
CA THR A 72 -12.19 -7.66 -11.08
C THR A 72 -13.16 -6.58 -11.54
N GLU A 73 -14.21 -6.31 -10.76
CA GLU A 73 -15.17 -5.23 -11.01
C GLU A 73 -14.51 -3.85 -10.95
N ALA A 74 -13.52 -3.67 -10.07
CA ALA A 74 -12.69 -2.46 -10.02
C ALA A 74 -11.75 -2.31 -11.24
N GLY A 75 -11.72 -3.30 -12.16
CA GLY A 75 -10.91 -3.30 -13.38
C GLY A 75 -9.46 -3.73 -13.18
N ILE A 76 -9.11 -4.28 -12.01
CA ILE A 76 -7.77 -4.80 -11.73
C ILE A 76 -7.65 -6.20 -12.34
N ASP A 77 -6.59 -6.48 -13.09
CA ASP A 77 -6.32 -7.83 -13.61
C ASP A 77 -6.00 -8.77 -12.44
N ALA A 78 -6.94 -9.67 -12.15
CA ALA A 78 -6.88 -10.67 -11.08
C ALA A 78 -6.33 -12.03 -11.54
N SER A 79 -5.75 -12.14 -12.73
CA SER A 79 -5.26 -13.42 -13.29
C SER A 79 -4.11 -14.03 -12.48
N ASN A 80 -3.45 -13.24 -11.64
CA ASN A 80 -2.37 -13.67 -10.73
C ASN A 80 -2.80 -13.68 -9.25
N LEU A 81 -4.11 -13.65 -8.99
CA LEU A 81 -4.65 -13.91 -7.66
C LEU A 81 -4.80 -15.42 -7.45
N MET A 82 -3.94 -15.99 -6.63
CA MET A 82 -3.95 -17.40 -6.28
C MET A 82 -5.04 -17.73 -5.27
N VAL A 83 -5.44 -18.99 -5.21
CA VAL A 83 -6.41 -19.50 -4.22
C VAL A 83 -5.74 -20.60 -3.39
N ASP A 84 -5.79 -20.46 -2.07
CA ASP A 84 -5.35 -21.50 -1.16
C ASP A 84 -6.52 -22.45 -0.84
N GLU A 85 -6.28 -23.73 -1.00
CA GLU A 85 -7.29 -24.79 -0.78
C GLU A 85 -7.51 -25.09 0.72
N ASN A 86 -6.56 -24.73 1.58
CA ASN A 86 -6.49 -25.18 2.97
C ASN A 86 -6.51 -24.05 4.00
N VAL A 87 -6.14 -22.83 3.59
CA VAL A 87 -6.03 -21.67 4.48
C VAL A 87 -7.07 -20.63 4.09
N ASN A 88 -7.81 -20.15 5.07
CA ASN A 88 -8.89 -19.19 4.85
C ASN A 88 -8.35 -17.78 4.52
N THR A 89 -9.20 -17.01 3.85
CA THR A 89 -8.97 -15.58 3.61
C THR A 89 -8.74 -14.84 4.92
N THR A 90 -7.77 -13.95 4.95
CA THR A 90 -7.48 -13.09 6.10
C THR A 90 -8.65 -12.16 6.40
N LEU A 91 -8.99 -12.05 7.67
CA LEU A 91 -9.99 -11.12 8.18
C LEU A 91 -9.35 -10.18 9.21
N ALA A 92 -9.78 -8.93 9.21
CA ALA A 92 -9.46 -7.96 10.24
C ALA A 92 -10.75 -7.37 10.82
N PHE A 93 -10.83 -7.24 12.15
CA PHE A 93 -11.93 -6.54 12.80
C PHE A 93 -11.42 -5.18 13.27
N VAL A 94 -12.10 -4.13 12.85
CA VAL A 94 -11.76 -2.75 13.20
C VAL A 94 -12.65 -2.29 14.33
N HIS A 95 -12.03 -2.05 15.48
CA HIS A 95 -12.69 -1.44 16.66
C HIS A 95 -12.40 0.06 16.64
N THR A 96 -13.44 0.88 16.56
CA THR A 96 -13.31 2.33 16.65
C THR A 96 -13.74 2.77 18.06
N PHE A 97 -12.86 3.46 18.77
CA PHE A 97 -13.14 4.02 20.09
C PHE A 97 -13.88 5.37 19.99
N PRO A 98 -14.56 5.82 21.08
CA PRO A 98 -15.31 7.09 21.07
C PRO A 98 -14.46 8.34 20.79
N ASP A 99 -13.16 8.28 21.05
CA ASP A 99 -12.18 9.34 20.75
C ASP A 99 -11.70 9.34 19.30
N GLY A 100 -12.14 8.34 18.49
CA GLY A 100 -11.78 8.16 17.09
C GLY A 100 -10.54 7.30 16.87
N ASP A 101 -9.91 6.81 17.93
CA ASP A 101 -8.81 5.85 17.85
C ASP A 101 -9.31 4.47 17.42
N ARG A 102 -8.41 3.62 16.90
CA ARG A 102 -8.74 2.33 16.33
C ARG A 102 -7.80 1.23 16.80
N GLU A 103 -8.40 0.08 17.03
CA GLU A 103 -7.70 -1.17 17.28
C GLU A 103 -8.08 -2.20 16.22
N PHE A 104 -7.10 -2.95 15.73
CA PHE A 104 -7.28 -4.01 14.76
C PHE A 104 -7.06 -5.37 15.39
N SER A 105 -8.03 -6.26 15.24
CA SER A 105 -7.91 -7.67 15.60
C SER A 105 -7.81 -8.51 14.32
N PHE A 106 -6.64 -9.07 14.05
CA PHE A 106 -6.39 -9.84 12.83
C PHE A 106 -6.63 -11.34 13.04
N TYR A 107 -7.41 -11.92 12.16
CA TYR A 107 -7.55 -13.37 11.98
C TYR A 107 -6.69 -13.81 10.81
N ARG A 108 -5.38 -13.89 11.07
CA ARG A 108 -4.31 -14.10 10.08
C ARG A 108 -3.22 -15.02 10.68
N ASN A 109 -3.61 -16.21 11.19
CA ASN A 109 -2.67 -17.11 11.87
C ASN A 109 -2.85 -18.59 11.47
N PRO A 110 -2.44 -18.99 10.24
CA PRO A 110 -2.11 -18.15 9.09
C PRO A 110 -3.36 -17.61 8.36
N GLY A 111 -3.17 -16.56 7.57
CA GLY A 111 -4.10 -16.15 6.53
C GLY A 111 -3.60 -16.58 5.15
N ALA A 112 -4.51 -16.75 4.19
CA ALA A 112 -4.15 -17.24 2.85
C ALA A 112 -3.12 -16.33 2.14
N ASP A 113 -3.16 -15.03 2.37
CA ASP A 113 -2.19 -14.08 1.82
C ASP A 113 -0.74 -14.36 2.27
N MET A 114 -0.54 -14.98 3.45
CA MET A 114 0.78 -15.39 3.93
C MET A 114 1.33 -16.63 3.20
N MET A 115 0.46 -17.37 2.52
CA MET A 115 0.79 -18.65 1.88
C MET A 115 1.20 -18.52 0.41
N LEU A 116 1.30 -17.30 -0.12
CA LEU A 116 1.87 -17.08 -1.46
C LEU A 116 3.34 -17.52 -1.47
N THR A 117 3.71 -18.32 -2.44
CA THR A 117 5.07 -18.83 -2.58
C THR A 117 5.82 -18.21 -3.74
N ALA A 118 7.15 -18.27 -3.71
CA ALA A 118 7.97 -17.75 -4.79
C ALA A 118 7.66 -18.44 -6.15
N ASP A 119 7.28 -19.72 -6.16
CA ASP A 119 6.98 -20.43 -7.40
C ASP A 119 5.67 -19.99 -8.04
N GLU A 120 4.75 -19.44 -7.26
CA GLU A 120 3.48 -18.88 -7.75
C GLU A 120 3.63 -17.48 -8.35
N VAL A 121 4.76 -16.80 -8.16
CA VAL A 121 5.05 -15.51 -8.78
C VAL A 121 5.50 -15.72 -10.23
N ASN A 122 4.66 -15.25 -11.17
CA ASN A 122 4.98 -15.31 -12.60
C ASN A 122 5.93 -14.16 -12.99
N PRO A 123 7.20 -14.43 -13.32
CA PRO A 123 8.15 -13.37 -13.67
C PRO A 123 7.79 -12.66 -14.98
N GLU A 124 7.10 -13.33 -15.90
CA GLU A 124 6.69 -12.73 -17.18
C GLU A 124 5.65 -11.61 -16.98
N VAL A 125 4.82 -11.73 -15.94
CA VAL A 125 3.87 -10.68 -15.56
C VAL A 125 4.59 -9.52 -14.87
N VAL A 126 5.45 -9.84 -13.89
CA VAL A 126 6.19 -8.82 -13.12
C VAL A 126 7.05 -7.94 -14.03
N LYS A 127 7.75 -8.50 -15.02
CA LYS A 127 8.60 -7.73 -15.91
C LYS A 127 7.84 -6.79 -16.87
N ASP A 128 6.53 -6.98 -17.01
CA ASP A 128 5.70 -6.26 -18.00
C ASP A 128 4.92 -5.08 -17.38
N THR A 129 5.50 -4.46 -16.32
CA THR A 129 4.97 -3.27 -15.67
C THR A 129 5.95 -2.09 -15.72
N LYS A 130 5.43 -0.85 -15.72
CA LYS A 130 6.27 0.34 -15.50
C LYS A 130 6.72 0.44 -14.05
N VAL A 131 5.79 0.24 -13.10
CA VAL A 131 6.03 0.31 -11.66
C VAL A 131 5.56 -0.99 -10.99
N PHE A 132 6.42 -1.58 -10.16
CA PHE A 132 6.07 -2.67 -9.26
C PHE A 132 5.93 -2.11 -7.84
N HIS A 133 4.77 -2.32 -7.20
CA HIS A 133 4.45 -1.78 -5.88
C HIS A 133 4.29 -2.90 -4.84
N PHE A 134 4.80 -2.68 -3.62
CA PHE A 134 4.62 -3.60 -2.49
C PHE A 134 4.69 -2.87 -1.15
N GLY A 135 4.23 -3.55 -0.10
CA GLY A 135 4.30 -3.10 1.29
C GLY A 135 4.87 -4.16 2.22
N THR A 136 4.90 -3.88 3.53
CA THR A 136 5.52 -4.79 4.50
C THR A 136 4.64 -5.96 4.94
N LEU A 137 3.31 -5.93 4.70
CA LEU A 137 2.46 -7.04 5.10
C LEU A 137 2.81 -8.34 4.36
N SER A 138 3.25 -8.25 3.11
CA SER A 138 3.79 -9.38 2.35
C SER A 138 5.21 -9.79 2.76
N MET A 139 5.76 -9.15 3.79
CA MET A 139 7.10 -9.47 4.35
C MET A 139 7.03 -10.11 5.74
N THR A 140 5.81 -10.25 6.33
CA THR A 140 5.61 -10.72 7.70
C THR A 140 5.87 -12.22 7.90
N HIS A 141 5.70 -13.03 6.85
CA HIS A 141 5.87 -14.50 6.89
C HIS A 141 6.87 -14.95 5.83
N GLU A 142 7.64 -16.01 6.12
CA GLU A 142 8.75 -16.46 5.29
C GLU A 142 8.33 -16.76 3.84
N GLY A 143 7.24 -17.52 3.63
CA GLY A 143 6.80 -17.91 2.28
C GLY A 143 6.49 -16.70 1.39
N VAL A 144 5.59 -15.82 1.85
CA VAL A 144 5.20 -14.63 1.09
C VAL A 144 6.34 -13.60 1.00
N ARG A 145 7.24 -13.58 1.97
CA ARG A 145 8.47 -12.75 1.93
C ARG A 145 9.37 -13.14 0.77
N GLU A 146 9.61 -14.42 0.58
CA GLU A 146 10.43 -14.90 -0.54
C GLU A 146 9.72 -14.68 -1.89
N ALA A 147 8.40 -14.82 -1.94
CA ALA A 147 7.61 -14.45 -3.11
C ALA A 147 7.75 -12.95 -3.45
N THR A 148 7.65 -12.09 -2.44
CA THR A 148 7.82 -10.63 -2.59
C THR A 148 9.23 -10.28 -3.06
N LYS A 149 10.27 -10.85 -2.44
CA LYS A 149 11.67 -10.63 -2.83
C LYS A 149 11.91 -11.06 -4.28
N LYS A 150 11.42 -12.24 -4.68
CA LYS A 150 11.51 -12.70 -6.08
C LYS A 150 10.86 -11.72 -7.06
N ALA A 151 9.69 -11.21 -6.73
CA ALA A 151 9.00 -10.22 -7.56
C ALA A 151 9.78 -8.91 -7.67
N VAL A 152 10.28 -8.38 -6.54
CA VAL A 152 11.10 -7.16 -6.49
C VAL A 152 12.37 -7.31 -7.32
N GLU A 153 13.11 -8.41 -7.16
CA GLU A 153 14.33 -8.67 -7.94
C GLU A 153 14.03 -8.82 -9.43
N THR A 154 12.91 -9.47 -9.77
CA THR A 154 12.46 -9.60 -11.16
C THR A 154 12.14 -8.22 -11.76
N ALA A 155 11.43 -7.36 -11.04
CA ALA A 155 11.09 -6.01 -11.47
C ALA A 155 12.35 -5.18 -11.75
N LYS A 156 13.28 -5.16 -10.78
CA LYS A 156 14.55 -4.43 -10.92
C LYS A 156 15.41 -4.93 -12.07
N ALA A 157 15.56 -6.25 -12.22
CA ALA A 157 16.34 -6.85 -13.31
C ALA A 157 15.79 -6.52 -14.71
N ASN A 158 14.51 -6.11 -14.81
CA ASN A 158 13.85 -5.77 -16.08
C ASN A 158 13.56 -4.26 -16.23
N GLY A 159 14.21 -3.42 -15.42
CA GLY A 159 14.12 -1.95 -15.52
C GLY A 159 12.74 -1.39 -15.17
N CYS A 160 11.96 -2.09 -14.33
CA CYS A 160 10.76 -1.55 -13.75
C CYS A 160 11.15 -0.67 -12.55
N LEU A 161 10.45 0.45 -12.34
CA LEU A 161 10.55 1.20 -11.10
C LEU A 161 9.94 0.38 -9.96
N VAL A 162 10.54 0.42 -8.80
CA VAL A 162 10.02 -0.25 -7.60
C VAL A 162 9.49 0.81 -6.63
N SER A 163 8.20 0.73 -6.31
CA SER A 163 7.51 1.55 -5.31
C SER A 163 7.31 0.76 -4.03
N PHE A 164 7.64 1.37 -2.92
CA PHE A 164 7.52 0.78 -1.59
C PHE A 164 6.75 1.72 -0.64
N ASP A 165 5.73 1.18 0.02
CA ASP A 165 5.06 1.79 1.17
C ASP A 165 5.16 0.82 2.34
N PRO A 166 5.97 1.09 3.37
CA PRO A 166 6.10 0.20 4.52
C PRO A 166 4.75 -0.17 5.13
N ASN A 167 3.89 0.80 5.30
CA ASN A 167 2.53 0.63 5.84
C ASN A 167 2.55 -0.28 7.08
N LEU A 168 3.45 0.04 8.00
CA LEU A 168 3.80 -0.80 9.16
C LEU A 168 2.57 -1.08 10.04
N ARG A 169 2.36 -2.35 10.35
CA ARG A 169 1.35 -2.83 11.29
C ARG A 169 2.03 -3.62 12.41
N PRO A 170 2.50 -2.98 13.49
CA PRO A 170 3.26 -3.62 14.55
C PRO A 170 2.67 -4.93 15.07
N PRO A 171 1.32 -5.06 15.28
CA PRO A 171 0.74 -6.30 15.79
C PRO A 171 0.89 -7.53 14.90
N LEU A 172 1.23 -7.35 13.61
CA LEU A 172 1.40 -8.45 12.64
C LEU A 172 2.82 -9.02 12.59
N TRP A 173 3.74 -8.45 13.35
CA TRP A 173 5.14 -8.85 13.37
C TRP A 173 5.48 -9.66 14.61
N SER A 174 6.32 -10.67 14.46
CA SER A 174 6.86 -11.43 15.58
C SER A 174 7.83 -10.61 16.46
N SER A 175 8.46 -9.60 15.87
CA SER A 175 9.24 -8.56 16.56
C SER A 175 9.35 -7.31 15.71
N LEU A 176 9.56 -6.16 16.37
CA LEU A 176 9.81 -4.89 15.67
C LEU A 176 11.18 -4.87 15.00
N ASP A 177 12.14 -5.64 15.50
CA ASP A 177 13.45 -5.79 14.86
C ASP A 177 13.32 -6.46 13.50
N LEU A 178 12.50 -7.53 13.38
CA LEU A 178 12.21 -8.15 12.10
C LEU A 178 11.46 -7.20 11.17
N ALA A 179 10.51 -6.43 11.69
CA ALA A 179 9.82 -5.41 10.91
C ALA A 179 10.81 -4.41 10.33
N LYS A 180 11.72 -3.89 11.15
CA LYS A 180 12.76 -2.95 10.72
C LYS A 180 13.67 -3.55 9.67
N GLU A 181 14.14 -4.79 9.87
CA GLU A 181 14.96 -5.51 8.89
C GLU A 181 14.29 -5.61 7.51
N GLN A 182 12.98 -5.92 7.48
CA GLN A 182 12.25 -6.02 6.22
C GLN A 182 11.94 -4.64 5.61
N MET A 183 11.76 -3.60 6.40
CA MET A 183 11.69 -2.22 5.91
C MET A 183 13.02 -1.81 5.28
N GLU A 184 14.15 -2.12 5.91
CA GLU A 184 15.50 -1.85 5.40
C GLU A 184 15.76 -2.58 4.06
N TYR A 185 15.26 -3.82 3.91
CA TYR A 185 15.26 -4.49 2.60
C TYR A 185 14.49 -3.66 1.56
N GLY A 186 13.28 -3.20 1.89
CA GLY A 186 12.47 -2.38 0.98
C GLY A 186 13.19 -1.08 0.59
N PHE A 187 13.79 -0.38 1.55
CA PHE A 187 14.55 0.84 1.30
C PHE A 187 15.74 0.62 0.35
N GLY A 188 16.45 -0.50 0.52
CA GLY A 188 17.57 -0.85 -0.37
C GLY A 188 17.17 -1.28 -1.78
N LYS A 189 15.87 -1.43 -2.07
CA LYS A 189 15.38 -1.89 -3.37
C LYS A 189 14.50 -0.88 -4.10
N CYS A 190 13.83 0.04 -3.38
CA CYS A 190 12.87 0.94 -3.99
C CYS A 190 13.52 2.13 -4.70
N ASP A 191 12.81 2.60 -5.73
CA ASP A 191 13.10 3.84 -6.45
C ASP A 191 12.16 4.95 -5.96
N ILE A 192 10.97 4.57 -5.50
CA ILE A 192 9.92 5.44 -4.96
C ILE A 192 9.55 4.91 -3.58
N LEU A 193 9.84 5.68 -2.54
CA LEU A 193 9.41 5.39 -1.17
C LEU A 193 8.29 6.35 -0.78
N LYS A 194 7.13 5.82 -0.38
CA LYS A 194 6.18 6.60 0.42
C LYS A 194 6.33 6.15 1.88
N ILE A 195 6.47 7.08 2.79
CA ILE A 195 6.65 6.80 4.22
C ILE A 195 5.89 7.83 5.06
N SER A 196 5.33 7.40 6.19
CA SER A 196 4.66 8.31 7.13
C SER A 196 5.64 8.89 8.16
N ASP A 197 5.20 9.95 8.82
CA ASP A 197 5.92 10.61 9.92
C ASP A 197 6.31 9.63 11.06
N ASN A 198 5.38 8.80 11.50
CA ASN A 198 5.65 7.79 12.53
C ASN A 198 6.66 6.72 12.06
N GLU A 199 6.57 6.31 10.81
CA GLU A 199 7.46 5.30 10.24
C GLU A 199 8.88 5.83 10.07
N ILE A 200 9.05 7.08 9.59
CA ILE A 200 10.40 7.66 9.48
C ILE A 200 11.06 7.81 10.84
N GLN A 201 10.32 8.22 11.87
CA GLN A 201 10.84 8.29 13.23
C GLN A 201 11.23 6.91 13.76
N PHE A 202 10.38 5.90 13.51
CA PHE A 202 10.65 4.51 13.94
C PHE A 202 11.93 3.95 13.31
N VAL A 203 12.15 4.12 12.01
CA VAL A 203 13.30 3.51 11.34
C VAL A 203 14.60 4.28 11.54
N SER A 204 14.54 5.61 11.59
CA SER A 204 15.73 6.46 11.73
C SER A 204 16.13 6.72 13.18
N GLY A 205 15.19 6.62 14.12
CA GLY A 205 15.38 7.05 15.51
C GLY A 205 15.54 8.55 15.67
N LYS A 206 15.17 9.34 14.66
CA LYS A 206 15.25 10.79 14.65
C LYS A 206 13.89 11.41 14.92
N GLU A 207 13.83 12.49 15.71
CA GLU A 207 12.62 13.27 15.93
C GLU A 207 12.33 14.20 14.74
N ASP A 208 13.39 14.82 14.19
CA ASP A 208 13.27 15.67 13.02
C ASP A 208 13.14 14.84 11.73
N TYR A 209 12.14 15.17 10.93
CA TYR A 209 11.84 14.43 9.70
C TYR A 209 12.92 14.62 8.62
N ASP A 210 13.47 15.82 8.47
CA ASP A 210 14.49 16.08 7.46
C ASP A 210 15.80 15.34 7.81
N GLU A 211 16.15 15.21 9.11
CA GLU A 211 17.26 14.37 9.56
C GLU A 211 16.98 12.87 9.30
N GLY A 212 15.74 12.42 9.54
CA GLY A 212 15.33 11.06 9.26
C GLY A 212 15.39 10.71 7.78
N ILE A 213 14.93 11.62 6.92
CA ILE A 213 15.02 11.48 5.46
C ILE A 213 16.46 11.49 4.98
N ALA A 214 17.29 12.39 5.49
CA ALA A 214 18.73 12.43 5.16
C ALA A 214 19.41 11.09 5.49
N TYR A 215 19.11 10.52 6.66
CA TYR A 215 19.58 9.17 7.03
C TYR A 215 19.21 8.11 6.00
N LEU A 216 17.94 8.08 5.54
CA LEU A 216 17.51 7.11 4.52
C LEU A 216 18.18 7.34 3.17
N GLN A 217 18.32 8.59 2.74
CA GLN A 217 18.97 8.93 1.47
C GLN A 217 20.44 8.57 1.48
N GLU A 218 21.18 8.88 2.56
CA GLU A 218 22.59 8.55 2.71
C GLU A 218 22.85 7.05 2.80
N THR A 219 21.95 6.31 3.48
CA THR A 219 22.12 4.87 3.71
C THR A 219 21.70 4.03 2.51
N TYR A 220 20.58 4.36 1.85
CA TYR A 220 19.96 3.51 0.84
C TYR A 220 19.92 4.12 -0.56
N ASN A 221 20.29 5.40 -0.72
CA ASN A 221 20.31 6.11 -1.99
C ASN A 221 18.95 6.06 -2.73
N ILE A 222 17.84 6.28 -2.01
CA ILE A 222 16.48 6.24 -2.56
C ILE A 222 16.24 7.47 -3.44
N PRO A 223 15.92 7.31 -4.74
CA PRO A 223 15.77 8.43 -5.67
C PRO A 223 14.66 9.42 -5.31
N LEU A 224 13.47 8.90 -4.94
CA LEU A 224 12.31 9.70 -4.55
C LEU A 224 11.73 9.22 -3.23
N ILE A 225 11.66 10.12 -2.25
CA ILE A 225 10.99 9.87 -0.96
C ILE A 225 9.80 10.82 -0.84
N LEU A 226 8.63 10.25 -0.56
CA LEU A 226 7.37 10.95 -0.31
C LEU A 226 7.02 10.77 1.17
N LEU A 227 7.19 11.80 1.96
CA LEU A 227 6.83 11.82 3.38
C LEU A 227 5.41 12.35 3.54
N THR A 228 4.55 11.58 4.20
CA THR A 228 3.19 12.01 4.59
C THR A 228 3.14 12.37 6.08
N MET A 229 2.53 13.51 6.41
CA MET A 229 2.47 14.08 7.75
C MET A 229 1.00 14.33 8.19
N GLY A 230 0.12 13.41 7.83
CA GLY A 230 -1.31 13.50 8.14
C GLY A 230 -1.94 14.81 7.67
N LYS A 231 -2.56 15.55 8.60
CA LYS A 231 -3.22 16.84 8.30
C LYS A 231 -2.25 17.95 7.88
N ASP A 232 -0.97 17.82 8.22
CA ASP A 232 0.05 18.84 7.94
C ASP A 232 0.53 18.77 6.48
N GLY A 233 0.15 17.71 5.76
CA GLY A 233 0.40 17.57 4.32
C GLY A 233 1.53 16.60 4.00
N SER A 234 2.37 16.96 3.05
CA SER A 234 3.41 16.05 2.55
C SER A 234 4.65 16.77 2.02
N ARG A 235 5.75 16.02 1.98
CA ARG A 235 7.03 16.46 1.40
C ARG A 235 7.51 15.46 0.35
N ALA A 236 8.14 15.95 -0.70
CA ALA A 236 8.89 15.15 -1.66
C ALA A 236 10.37 15.53 -1.60
N TYR A 237 11.24 14.52 -1.60
CA TYR A 237 12.70 14.65 -1.63
C TYR A 237 13.22 13.91 -2.85
N TYR A 238 13.78 14.64 -3.80
CA TYR A 238 14.23 14.10 -5.07
C TYR A 238 15.46 14.83 -5.58
N LYS A 239 16.58 14.11 -5.77
CA LYS A 239 17.84 14.67 -6.32
C LYS A 239 18.27 16.01 -5.69
N GLY A 240 18.22 16.09 -4.35
CA GLY A 240 18.55 17.29 -3.57
C GLY A 240 17.45 18.35 -3.50
N MET A 241 16.37 18.22 -4.25
CA MET A 241 15.17 19.07 -4.09
C MET A 241 14.35 18.62 -2.89
N ARG A 242 13.77 19.57 -2.15
CA ARG A 242 12.78 19.36 -1.10
C ARG A 242 11.57 20.24 -1.40
N VAL A 243 10.46 19.61 -1.72
CA VAL A 243 9.19 20.29 -2.02
C VAL A 243 8.17 19.92 -0.96
N GLU A 244 7.44 20.91 -0.45
CA GLU A 244 6.42 20.72 0.57
C GLU A 244 5.09 21.29 0.11
N ARG A 245 3.99 20.60 0.43
CA ARG A 245 2.62 21.08 0.21
C ARG A 245 1.77 20.79 1.45
N PRO A 246 0.98 21.78 1.89
CA PRO A 246 0.09 21.61 3.04
C PRO A 246 -1.03 20.62 2.75
N GLY A 247 -1.58 20.04 3.81
CA GLY A 247 -2.80 19.24 3.74
C GLY A 247 -4.05 20.09 3.48
N PHE A 248 -5.14 19.44 3.11
CA PHE A 248 -6.45 20.07 2.94
C PHE A 248 -7.28 19.86 4.22
N SER A 249 -7.86 20.94 4.73
CA SER A 249 -8.75 20.87 5.89
C SER A 249 -10.11 20.34 5.48
N VAL A 250 -10.47 19.15 5.97
CA VAL A 250 -11.76 18.50 5.74
C VAL A 250 -12.32 17.96 7.05
N LYS A 251 -13.63 17.74 7.11
CA LYS A 251 -14.24 16.99 8.21
C LYS A 251 -14.06 15.50 7.94
N ALA A 252 -12.98 14.93 8.48
CA ALA A 252 -12.72 13.51 8.38
C ALA A 252 -13.78 12.68 9.11
N ILE A 253 -14.25 11.61 8.47
CA ILE A 253 -15.13 10.58 9.03
C ILE A 253 -14.29 9.35 9.31
N GLU A 254 -13.39 9.01 8.37
CA GLU A 254 -12.52 7.85 8.44
C GLU A 254 -11.18 8.12 7.75
N THR A 255 -10.07 7.72 8.39
CA THR A 255 -8.72 7.99 7.86
C THR A 255 -8.08 6.76 7.17
N THR A 256 -8.76 5.60 7.19
CA THR A 256 -8.30 4.40 6.50
C THR A 256 -8.18 4.68 4.99
N GLY A 257 -7.11 4.19 4.36
CA GLY A 257 -6.88 4.33 2.93
C GLY A 257 -6.39 5.72 2.47
N ALA A 258 -6.25 6.71 3.37
CA ALA A 258 -5.70 8.02 3.00
C ALA A 258 -4.25 7.89 2.48
N GLY A 259 -3.43 7.07 3.15
CA GLY A 259 -2.06 6.76 2.73
C GLY A 259 -2.02 6.06 1.37
N ASP A 260 -2.89 5.06 1.17
CA ASP A 260 -2.98 4.32 -0.09
C ASP A 260 -3.44 5.23 -1.23
N THR A 261 -4.41 6.13 -0.94
CA THR A 261 -4.90 7.14 -1.90
C THR A 261 -3.82 8.13 -2.27
N PHE A 262 -3.03 8.61 -1.30
CA PHE A 262 -1.87 9.45 -1.56
C PHE A 262 -0.83 8.74 -2.43
N CYS A 263 -0.49 7.49 -2.08
CA CYS A 263 0.45 6.67 -2.85
C CYS A 263 -0.03 6.45 -4.28
N GLY A 264 -1.27 5.99 -4.47
CA GLY A 264 -1.88 5.75 -5.78
C GLY A 264 -1.95 7.03 -6.64
N SER A 265 -2.28 8.17 -6.04
CA SER A 265 -2.29 9.46 -6.73
C SER A 265 -0.90 9.89 -7.18
N SER A 266 0.10 9.68 -6.33
CA SER A 266 1.50 9.96 -6.67
C SER A 266 1.99 9.06 -7.79
N LEU A 267 1.71 7.76 -7.72
CA LEU A 267 2.07 6.80 -8.79
C LEU A 267 1.35 7.12 -10.10
N ASN A 268 0.07 7.56 -10.05
CA ASN A 268 -0.65 8.01 -11.25
C ASN A 268 0.08 9.14 -11.97
N TYR A 269 0.61 10.10 -11.21
CA TYR A 269 1.38 11.20 -11.78
C TYR A 269 2.71 10.70 -12.37
N LEU A 270 3.44 9.89 -11.59
CA LEU A 270 4.79 9.42 -11.96
C LEU A 270 4.82 8.53 -13.20
N VAL A 271 3.80 7.68 -13.46
CA VAL A 271 3.78 6.81 -14.65
C VAL A 271 3.56 7.55 -15.97
N ASP A 272 3.09 8.81 -15.91
CA ASP A 272 2.89 9.68 -17.06
C ASP A 272 4.04 10.67 -17.29
N HIS A 273 5.01 10.75 -16.37
CA HIS A 273 6.12 11.69 -16.42
C HIS A 273 7.47 10.97 -16.48
N ASP A 274 8.48 11.70 -16.96
CA ASP A 274 9.86 11.18 -16.97
C ASP A 274 10.43 11.20 -15.55
N PHE A 275 10.47 10.03 -14.92
CA PHE A 275 10.95 9.85 -13.55
C PHE A 275 12.38 10.35 -13.35
N GLU A 276 13.23 10.29 -14.38
CA GLU A 276 14.62 10.73 -14.27
C GLU A 276 14.78 12.26 -14.25
N ASN A 277 13.79 12.99 -14.75
CA ASN A 277 13.87 14.43 -14.96
C ASN A 277 12.70 15.21 -14.34
N LEU A 278 12.23 14.80 -13.14
CA LEU A 278 11.17 15.51 -12.44
C LEU A 278 11.65 16.89 -11.99
N THR A 279 10.81 17.90 -12.20
CA THR A 279 11.05 19.28 -11.77
C THR A 279 10.38 19.57 -10.42
N GLU A 280 10.82 20.65 -9.76
CA GLU A 280 10.21 21.12 -8.51
C GLU A 280 8.71 21.46 -8.68
N GLU A 281 8.33 22.05 -9.83
CA GLU A 281 6.95 22.35 -10.17
C GLU A 281 6.12 21.07 -10.26
N GLN A 282 6.60 20.06 -11.00
CA GLN A 282 5.93 18.76 -11.15
C GLN A 282 5.79 18.02 -9.82
N LEU A 283 6.81 18.05 -8.96
CA LEU A 283 6.71 17.50 -7.61
C LEU A 283 5.65 18.23 -6.79
N GLY A 284 5.56 19.56 -6.91
CA GLY A 284 4.56 20.38 -6.25
C GLY A 284 3.12 20.09 -6.72
N GLU A 285 2.91 19.91 -8.02
CA GLU A 285 1.62 19.51 -8.60
C GLU A 285 1.20 18.12 -8.11
N MET A 286 2.11 17.15 -8.18
CA MET A 286 1.89 15.79 -7.69
C MET A 286 1.45 15.77 -6.23
N LEU A 287 2.20 16.46 -5.35
CA LEU A 287 1.87 16.52 -3.91
C LEU A 287 0.52 17.20 -3.65
N THR A 288 0.23 18.30 -4.36
CA THR A 288 -1.05 19.01 -4.21
C THR A 288 -2.21 18.10 -4.57
N PHE A 289 -2.12 17.40 -5.70
CA PHE A 289 -3.15 16.47 -6.14
C PHE A 289 -3.29 15.28 -5.15
N ALA A 290 -2.19 14.67 -4.74
CA ALA A 290 -2.19 13.54 -3.82
C ALA A 290 -2.74 13.91 -2.43
N ASN A 291 -2.40 15.09 -1.90
CA ASN A 291 -2.96 15.60 -0.65
C ASN A 291 -4.48 15.86 -0.75
N ALA A 292 -4.95 16.42 -1.87
CA ALA A 292 -6.38 16.66 -2.09
C ALA A 292 -7.16 15.34 -2.16
N ALA A 293 -6.67 14.36 -2.90
CA ALA A 293 -7.28 13.05 -3.02
C ALA A 293 -7.32 12.31 -1.66
N ALA A 294 -6.19 12.32 -0.92
CA ALA A 294 -6.10 11.74 0.40
C ALA A 294 -7.04 12.40 1.41
N ALA A 295 -7.18 13.74 1.37
CA ALA A 295 -8.14 14.45 2.22
C ALA A 295 -9.58 14.10 1.84
N LEU A 296 -9.91 14.06 0.55
CA LEU A 296 -11.27 13.77 0.07
C LEU A 296 -11.73 12.38 0.49
N VAL A 297 -10.86 11.36 0.41
CA VAL A 297 -11.21 10.00 0.78
C VAL A 297 -11.57 9.88 2.27
N THR A 298 -10.95 10.67 3.15
CA THR A 298 -11.26 10.66 4.59
C THR A 298 -12.67 11.18 4.93
N THR A 299 -13.36 11.83 3.99
CA THR A 299 -14.73 12.32 4.20
C THR A 299 -15.81 11.26 4.01
N LYS A 300 -15.43 10.01 3.70
CA LYS A 300 -16.34 8.89 3.46
C LYS A 300 -15.92 7.68 4.28
N LYS A 301 -16.88 6.79 4.56
CA LYS A 301 -16.55 5.43 5.00
C LYS A 301 -15.98 4.67 3.80
N LEU A 302 -14.84 4.03 4.00
CA LEU A 302 -14.10 3.40 2.91
C LEU A 302 -14.37 1.91 2.79
N SER A 303 -14.54 1.50 1.53
CA SER A 303 -14.16 0.17 1.04
C SER A 303 -13.37 0.37 -0.26
N LEU A 304 -12.65 -0.65 -0.69
CA LEU A 304 -11.87 -0.69 -1.94
C LEU A 304 -12.65 -0.17 -3.16
N ILE A 305 -13.97 -0.40 -3.18
CA ILE A 305 -14.89 0.06 -4.23
C ILE A 305 -15.17 1.57 -4.17
N HIS A 306 -14.96 2.22 -3.04
CA HIS A 306 -15.30 3.62 -2.82
C HIS A 306 -14.13 4.59 -3.02
N ILE A 307 -12.92 4.05 -3.15
CA ILE A 307 -11.70 4.81 -3.48
C ILE A 307 -11.77 5.38 -4.95
#